data_d338156897be2b1177d505d923590e80
#
_entry.id   d338156897be2b1177d505d923590e80
#
_cell.length_a   1.000
_cell.length_b   1.000
_cell.length_c   1.000
_cell.angle_alpha   90.00
_cell.angle_beta   90.00
_cell.angle_gamma   90.00
#
_symmetry.space_group_name_H-M   'P 1'
#
loop_
_entity.id
_entity.type
_entity.pdbx_description
1 polymer ?
#
loop_
_entity_poly.entity_id
_entity_poly.type
_entity_poly.pdbx_seq_one_letter_code
_entity_poly.pdbx_strand_id
1 'polypeptide(L)'
;MLYFRAIMNIYDIEATKILLEKQPKISIIPHKNPDGDAIGSCLGLYHYLKLHHCDVTVVSPNDFPDFLKWLPAADQILIYDNNPKKATEQIEASKLIFTLDFNALKRADSLTPL
;
A
#
# COMPACT_ATOMS: atom_id res chain seq x y z
N MET A 1 -3.90 9.97 -10.90
CA MET A 1 -3.33 8.95 -10.00
C MET A 1 -1.94 8.58 -10.50
N LEU A 2 -0.98 8.48 -9.61
CA LEU A 2 0.39 8.11 -9.94
C LEU A 2 0.73 6.77 -9.32
N TYR A 3 1.39 5.91 -10.06
CA TYR A 3 1.65 4.53 -9.69
C TYR A 3 3.16 4.27 -9.59
N PHE A 4 3.61 3.74 -8.44
CA PHE A 4 5.00 3.37 -8.22
C PHE A 4 5.13 1.93 -7.75
N ARG A 5 6.16 1.25 -8.21
CA ARG A 5 6.55 -0.07 -7.71
C ARG A 5 7.58 0.05 -6.61
N ALA A 6 7.75 -1.02 -5.82
CA ALA A 6 8.73 -1.07 -4.75
C ALA A 6 10.17 -0.92 -5.25
N ILE A 7 10.47 -1.40 -6.45
CA ILE A 7 11.81 -1.27 -7.03
C ILE A 7 11.88 0.07 -7.75
N MET A 8 12.71 0.97 -7.22
CA MET A 8 12.85 2.33 -7.74
C MET A 8 14.31 2.63 -8.07
N ASN A 9 14.53 3.41 -9.13
CA ASN A 9 15.85 3.95 -9.42
C ASN A 9 15.96 5.37 -8.81
N ILE A 10 17.10 6.02 -9.00
CA ILE A 10 17.37 7.33 -8.39
C ILE A 10 16.37 8.41 -8.89
N TYR A 11 15.93 8.30 -10.14
CA TYR A 11 14.96 9.27 -10.69
C TYR A 11 13.59 9.09 -10.07
N ASP A 12 13.19 7.85 -9.82
CA ASP A 12 11.93 7.54 -9.15
C ASP A 12 11.93 8.04 -7.70
N ILE A 13 13.08 7.95 -7.01
CA ILE A 13 13.23 8.44 -5.66
C ILE A 13 13.03 9.96 -5.61
N GLU A 14 13.66 10.70 -6.53
CA GLU A 14 13.52 12.16 -6.61
C GLU A 14 12.07 12.56 -6.91
N ALA A 15 11.45 11.92 -7.89
CA ALA A 15 10.05 12.19 -8.23
C ALA A 15 9.12 11.91 -7.05
N THR A 16 9.38 10.82 -6.32
CA THR A 16 8.59 10.44 -5.15
C THR A 16 8.72 11.48 -4.05
N LYS A 17 9.94 11.96 -3.77
CA LYS A 17 10.16 12.99 -2.77
C LYS A 17 9.37 14.26 -3.07
N ILE A 18 9.37 14.70 -4.33
CA ILE A 18 8.64 15.89 -4.76
C ILE A 18 7.13 15.70 -4.53
N LEU A 19 6.62 14.51 -4.87
CA LEU A 19 5.21 14.21 -4.68
C LEU A 19 4.82 14.17 -3.20
N LEU A 20 5.68 13.60 -2.35
CA LEU A 20 5.40 13.50 -0.91
C LEU A 20 5.37 14.87 -0.23
N GLU A 21 6.11 15.84 -0.73
CA GLU A 21 6.08 17.20 -0.21
C GLU A 21 4.69 17.83 -0.30
N LYS A 22 3.88 17.39 -1.26
CA LYS A 22 2.51 17.87 -1.45
C LYS A 22 1.52 17.17 -0.53
N GLN A 23 1.96 16.20 0.27
CA GLN A 23 1.13 15.42 1.20
C GLN A 23 -0.10 14.81 0.51
N PRO A 24 0.07 14.02 -0.55
CA PRO A 24 -1.06 13.42 -1.25
C PRO A 24 -1.72 12.33 -0.43
N LYS A 25 -2.93 11.96 -0.83
CA LYS A 25 -3.57 10.75 -0.30
C LYS A 25 -2.90 9.54 -0.93
N ILE A 26 -2.47 8.59 -0.09
CA ILE A 26 -1.60 7.48 -0.50
C ILE A 26 -2.25 6.15 -0.13
N SER A 27 -2.18 5.19 -1.05
CA SER A 27 -2.49 3.78 -0.76
C SER A 27 -1.25 2.93 -0.96
N ILE A 28 -1.06 1.95 -0.07
CA ILE A 28 0.03 0.98 -0.16
C ILE A 28 -0.62 -0.39 -0.34
N ILE A 29 -0.24 -1.11 -1.39
CA ILE A 29 -0.89 -2.37 -1.76
C ILE A 29 0.15 -3.50 -1.81
N PRO A 30 0.04 -4.53 -0.95
CA PRO A 30 0.86 -5.73 -1.05
C PRO A 30 0.32 -6.67 -2.12
N HIS A 31 1.07 -7.73 -2.44
CA HIS A 31 0.59 -8.76 -3.33
C HIS A 31 -0.55 -9.57 -2.70
N LYS A 32 -1.24 -10.37 -3.53
CA LYS A 32 -2.29 -11.29 -3.10
C LYS A 32 -1.73 -12.27 -2.07
N ASN A 33 -2.53 -12.61 -1.05
CA ASN A 33 -2.15 -13.48 0.06
C ASN A 33 -0.84 -13.04 0.70
N PRO A 34 -0.80 -11.83 1.27
CA PRO A 34 0.45 -11.27 1.76
C PRO A 34 1.03 -12.05 2.93
N ASP A 35 2.34 -12.25 2.87
CA ASP A 35 3.13 -12.93 3.91
C ASP A 35 3.74 -11.93 4.89
N GLY A 36 4.61 -12.42 5.79
CA GLY A 36 5.26 -11.59 6.78
C GLY A 36 6.12 -10.48 6.17
N ASP A 37 6.85 -10.78 5.08
CA ASP A 37 7.67 -9.77 4.40
C ASP A 37 6.79 -8.69 3.78
N ALA A 38 5.70 -9.08 3.13
CA ALA A 38 4.79 -8.14 2.48
C ALA A 38 4.11 -7.23 3.51
N ILE A 39 3.56 -7.80 4.57
CA ILE A 39 2.89 -7.02 5.61
C ILE A 39 3.89 -6.14 6.35
N GLY A 40 5.07 -6.68 6.69
CA GLY A 40 6.12 -5.91 7.36
C GLY A 40 6.59 -4.73 6.52
N SER A 41 6.81 -4.94 5.22
CA SER A 41 7.23 -3.87 4.31
C SER A 41 6.16 -2.79 4.18
N CYS A 42 4.89 -3.19 4.05
CA CYS A 42 3.78 -2.23 3.94
C CYS A 42 3.63 -1.41 5.20
N LEU A 43 3.69 -2.05 6.38
CA LEU A 43 3.55 -1.33 7.64
C LEU A 43 4.77 -0.45 7.93
N GLY A 44 5.97 -0.90 7.55
CA GLY A 44 7.17 -0.07 7.67
C GLY A 44 7.04 1.22 6.88
N LEU A 45 6.63 1.13 5.62
CA LEU A 45 6.40 2.30 4.79
C LEU A 45 5.24 3.15 5.33
N TYR A 46 4.17 2.51 5.80
CA TYR A 46 3.04 3.20 6.42
C TYR A 46 3.51 4.08 7.58
N HIS A 47 4.28 3.53 8.52
CA HIS A 47 4.75 4.28 9.67
C HIS A 47 5.70 5.40 9.27
N TYR A 48 6.57 5.17 8.31
CA TYR A 48 7.46 6.20 7.78
C TYR A 48 6.66 7.38 7.22
N LEU A 49 5.65 7.08 6.39
CA LEU A 49 4.84 8.13 5.77
C LEU A 49 3.99 8.87 6.79
N LYS A 50 3.48 8.17 7.82
CA LYS A 50 2.76 8.81 8.91
C LYS A 50 3.64 9.78 9.71
N LEU A 51 4.91 9.46 9.90
CA LEU A 51 5.86 10.37 10.53
C LEU A 51 6.03 11.66 9.73
N HIS A 52 5.85 11.60 8.43
CA HIS A 52 5.92 12.76 7.54
C HIS A 52 4.56 13.38 7.26
N HIS A 53 3.57 13.08 8.12
CA HIS A 53 2.22 13.66 8.09
C HIS A 53 1.43 13.37 6.81
N CYS A 54 1.72 12.24 6.15
CA CYS A 54 0.99 11.81 4.97
C CYS A 54 -0.33 11.13 5.34
N ASP A 55 -1.33 11.29 4.49
CA ASP A 55 -2.60 10.56 4.57
C ASP A 55 -2.41 9.22 3.83
N VAL A 56 -2.13 8.17 4.57
CA VAL A 56 -1.77 6.87 4.00
C VAL A 56 -2.61 5.74 4.59
N THR A 57 -3.02 4.81 3.73
CA THR A 57 -3.76 3.61 4.10
C THR A 57 -3.15 2.41 3.38
N VAL A 58 -2.97 1.31 4.11
CA VAL A 58 -2.58 0.03 3.50
C VAL A 58 -3.86 -0.68 3.09
N VAL A 59 -3.93 -1.08 1.83
CA VAL A 59 -5.08 -1.82 1.28
C VAL A 59 -4.58 -3.18 0.80
N SER A 60 -4.99 -4.24 1.48
CA SER A 60 -4.61 -5.61 1.13
C SER A 60 -5.71 -6.27 0.31
N PRO A 61 -5.37 -7.03 -0.76
CA PRO A 61 -6.37 -7.78 -1.51
C PRO A 61 -7.12 -8.80 -0.63
N ASN A 62 -6.39 -9.47 0.26
CA ASN A 62 -6.92 -10.52 1.13
C ASN A 62 -6.52 -10.28 2.57
N ASP A 63 -7.14 -11.03 3.46
CA ASP A 63 -6.69 -11.06 4.85
C ASP A 63 -5.32 -11.75 4.93
N PHE A 64 -4.62 -11.52 6.02
CA PHE A 64 -3.28 -12.04 6.25
C PHE A 64 -3.27 -12.89 7.52
N PRO A 65 -2.20 -13.70 7.75
CA PRO A 65 -2.16 -14.63 8.88
C PRO A 65 -2.35 -13.95 10.24
N ASP A 66 -3.07 -14.61 11.12
CA ASP A 66 -3.38 -14.08 12.46
C ASP A 66 -2.14 -13.76 13.27
N PHE A 67 -1.05 -14.51 13.08
CA PHE A 67 0.18 -14.27 13.83
C PHE A 67 0.85 -12.94 13.46
N LEU A 68 0.37 -12.24 12.44
CA LEU A 68 0.85 -10.91 12.06
C LEU A 68 -0.05 -9.78 12.62
N LYS A 69 -1.19 -10.13 13.18
CA LYS A 69 -2.18 -9.13 13.64
C LYS A 69 -1.70 -8.28 14.81
N TRP A 70 -0.66 -8.74 15.52
CA TRP A 70 -0.07 -8.00 16.63
C TRP A 70 0.82 -6.83 16.21
N LEU A 71 1.19 -6.78 14.94
CA LEU A 71 2.06 -5.71 14.45
C LEU A 71 1.39 -4.34 14.61
N PRO A 72 2.15 -3.29 14.96
CA PRO A 72 1.58 -1.95 15.08
C PRO A 72 0.88 -1.52 13.80
N ALA A 73 -0.36 -1.06 13.93
CA ALA A 73 -1.23 -0.61 12.85
C ALA A 73 -1.75 -1.73 11.93
N ALA A 74 -1.52 -3.01 12.26
CA ALA A 74 -2.09 -4.11 11.47
C ALA A 74 -3.62 -4.04 11.45
N ASP A 75 -4.24 -3.55 12.52
CA ASP A 75 -5.69 -3.35 12.60
C ASP A 75 -6.20 -2.20 11.73
N GLN A 76 -5.31 -1.36 11.22
CA GLN A 76 -5.65 -0.25 10.31
C GLN A 76 -5.62 -0.68 8.84
N ILE A 77 -5.18 -1.89 8.54
CA ILE A 77 -5.13 -2.38 7.16
C ILE A 77 -6.55 -2.61 6.65
N LEU A 78 -6.86 -2.01 5.51
CA LEU A 78 -8.15 -2.17 4.86
C LEU A 78 -8.08 -3.40 3.95
N ILE A 79 -8.94 -4.38 4.20
CA ILE A 79 -8.92 -5.65 3.48
C ILE A 79 -10.02 -5.65 2.43
N TYR A 80 -9.63 -5.75 1.15
CA TYR A 80 -10.57 -5.70 0.03
C TYR A 80 -11.67 -6.76 0.14
N ASP A 81 -11.30 -8.00 0.46
CA ASP A 81 -12.28 -9.09 0.57
C ASP A 81 -13.35 -8.85 1.64
N ASN A 82 -13.00 -8.10 2.69
CA ASN A 82 -13.93 -7.80 3.78
C ASN A 82 -14.82 -6.61 3.47
N ASN A 83 -14.32 -5.64 2.72
CA ASN A 83 -15.06 -4.43 2.38
C ASN A 83 -14.60 -3.88 1.03
N PRO A 84 -15.04 -4.51 -0.07
CA PRO A 84 -14.60 -4.12 -1.41
C PRO A 84 -14.93 -2.68 -1.75
N LYS A 85 -16.09 -2.19 -1.34
CA LYS A 85 -16.53 -0.83 -1.65
C LYS A 85 -15.58 0.20 -1.04
N LYS A 86 -15.29 0.06 0.25
CA LYS A 86 -14.43 1.01 0.96
C LYS A 86 -13.00 0.96 0.43
N ALA A 87 -12.50 -0.25 0.13
CA ALA A 87 -11.17 -0.42 -0.44
C ALA A 87 -11.06 0.25 -1.82
N THR A 88 -12.05 0.05 -2.67
CA THR A 88 -12.10 0.66 -3.98
C THR A 88 -12.13 2.19 -3.89
N GLU A 89 -12.97 2.73 -3.01
CA GLU A 89 -13.05 4.17 -2.79
C GLU A 89 -11.72 4.76 -2.34
N GLN A 90 -11.02 4.07 -1.44
CA GLN A 90 -9.71 4.49 -0.96
C GLN A 90 -8.69 4.55 -2.10
N ILE A 91 -8.64 3.52 -2.94
CA ILE A 91 -7.69 3.47 -4.04
C ILE A 91 -8.00 4.53 -5.09
N GLU A 92 -9.27 4.69 -5.45
CA GLU A 92 -9.68 5.68 -6.44
C GLU A 92 -9.41 7.12 -5.97
N ALA A 93 -9.51 7.37 -4.67
CA ALA A 93 -9.23 8.69 -4.11
C ALA A 93 -7.73 8.98 -3.95
N SER A 94 -6.88 7.96 -4.09
CA SER A 94 -5.44 8.10 -3.88
C SER A 94 -4.79 8.83 -5.04
N LYS A 95 -3.85 9.72 -4.73
CA LYS A 95 -3.02 10.41 -5.72
C LYS A 95 -1.74 9.65 -6.00
N LEU A 96 -1.34 8.77 -5.09
CA LEU A 96 -0.12 8.01 -5.19
C LEU A 96 -0.39 6.60 -4.67
N ILE A 97 0.05 5.59 -5.41
CA ILE A 97 -0.10 4.18 -5.02
C ILE A 97 1.28 3.53 -5.03
N PHE A 98 1.65 2.95 -3.88
CA PHE A 98 2.83 2.10 -3.79
C PHE A 98 2.40 0.65 -3.86
N THR A 99 3.04 -0.13 -4.74
CA THR A 99 2.87 -1.57 -4.78
C THR A 99 4.17 -2.20 -4.31
N LEU A 100 4.10 -3.02 -3.27
CA LEU A 100 5.28 -3.58 -2.63
C LEU A 100 5.32 -5.10 -2.77
N ASP A 101 6.52 -5.63 -3.00
CA ASP A 101 6.78 -7.06 -3.03
C ASP A 101 6.02 -7.80 -4.14
N PHE A 102 5.81 -7.14 -5.28
CA PHE A 102 5.21 -7.77 -6.45
C PHE A 102 6.28 -8.32 -7.39
N ASN A 103 6.09 -9.55 -7.84
CA ASN A 103 6.85 -10.08 -8.98
C ASN A 103 6.18 -9.65 -10.28
N ALA A 104 4.85 -9.56 -10.27
CA ALA A 104 4.05 -9.07 -11.37
C ALA A 104 2.74 -8.53 -10.82
N LEU A 105 2.10 -7.58 -11.55
CA LEU A 105 0.86 -6.97 -11.11
C LEU A 105 -0.28 -7.99 -10.94
N LYS A 106 -0.28 -9.05 -11.74
CA LYS A 106 -1.31 -10.10 -11.64
C LYS A 106 -1.35 -10.77 -10.27
N ARG A 107 -0.30 -10.65 -9.45
CA ARG A 107 -0.31 -11.18 -8.08
C ARG A 107 -1.27 -10.44 -7.16
N ALA A 108 -1.70 -9.25 -7.53
CA ALA A 108 -2.70 -8.50 -6.79
C ALA A 108 -4.13 -8.94 -7.11
N ASP A 109 -4.35 -9.69 -8.19
CA ASP A 109 -5.65 -10.25 -8.62
C ASP A 109 -6.80 -9.25 -8.57
N SER A 110 -7.50 -9.17 -7.44
CA SER A 110 -8.69 -8.34 -7.28
C SER A 110 -8.44 -6.86 -7.60
N LEU A 111 -7.21 -6.40 -7.45
CA LEU A 111 -6.84 -4.99 -7.62
C LEU A 111 -6.13 -4.73 -8.95
N THR A 112 -5.83 -5.76 -9.72
CA THR A 112 -5.03 -5.64 -10.95
C THR A 112 -5.57 -4.62 -11.96
N PRO A 113 -6.88 -4.48 -12.19
CA PRO A 113 -7.37 -3.50 -13.16
C PRO A 113 -7.13 -2.04 -12.78
N LEU A 114 -6.77 -1.79 -11.56
CA LEU A 114 -6.50 -0.45 -11.09
C LEU A 114 -5.13 0.04 -11.57
#